data_1d574870a1ab47e346932e3569d941fb
#
_entry.id   1d574870a1ab47e346932e3569d941fb
#
_cell.length_a   1.000
_cell.length_b   1.000
_cell.length_c   1.000
_cell.angle_alpha   90.00
_cell.angle_beta   90.00
_cell.angle_gamma   90.00
#
_symmetry.space_group_name_H-M   'P 1'
#
loop_
_entity.id
_entity.type
_entity.pdbx_description
1 polymer ?
#
loop_
_entity_poly.entity_id
_entity_poly.type
_entity_poly.pdbx_seq_one_letter_code
_entity_poly.pdbx_strand_id
1 'polypeptide(L)'
;MVGTHVRPSVQAGGRKMNASSVSFSSSRKRNRAVRGEVQALVPNTGSREGKRAYNQRVNQRQYAKQIQHRSRMRSIALLAVGVLLIVGLAVGAGVFTYNNTVGGNTGLGKSDAKSALTATKDNKPFYTLISVELGSTSATLDNNGPDVIFLTRVDASSKTVTFVPIPASLQVTYESETMQLAGVQQKGDAAFINAVKTFADVDIAHYFKLEEGDLVKLVDQLGGVDLSLSQEIDDPNAGDIYIPAGDQTLNGQQSVVFQRATNVSGGLDGQLQNQVKFASALLSKLFDTGSLSFANVLSDIAPYFKTDMSSNDIISLAGSLSDMKASDFTTVSVPGYEKTQSGIASGSTTYFIPSTSSWKTIMSDLDEGNTEAGTSTIETVDPASFTIEVRNGASITGAATATTEKLTKLGFKVEKSGNADQQIYEQTLVIYDKDNGLERAQTVINALGVGRAVKGQGYYEYDTDVLVILGGDYKPSK
;
A
#
# COMPACT_ATOMS: atom_id res chain seq x y z
N MET A 1 -20.37 -62.46 -40.48
CA MET A 1 -21.06 -62.99 -39.29
C MET A 1 -21.52 -61.80 -38.52
N VAL A 2 -22.71 -61.31 -38.70
CA VAL A 2 -24.00 -61.69 -38.11
C VAL A 2 -24.00 -61.40 -36.59
N GLY A 3 -24.93 -60.49 -36.19
CA GLY A 3 -25.42 -60.32 -34.84
C GLY A 3 -25.86 -58.92 -34.56
N THR A 4 -26.85 -58.42 -35.10
CA THR A 4 -28.17 -57.86 -34.77
C THR A 4 -28.66 -58.14 -33.35
N HIS A 5 -29.19 -57.08 -32.70
CA HIS A 5 -30.49 -57.00 -31.99
C HIS A 5 -30.47 -55.78 -31.04
N VAL A 6 -31.34 -54.95 -31.14
CA VAL A 6 -32.79 -54.65 -31.05
C VAL A 6 -33.10 -53.65 -29.96
N ARG A 7 -33.71 -52.55 -30.32
CA ARG A 7 -34.41 -51.60 -29.40
C ARG A 7 -35.73 -52.19 -28.89
N PRO A 8 -36.25 -51.69 -27.82
CA PRO A 8 -37.66 -51.35 -27.83
C PRO A 8 -37.97 -49.91 -27.50
N SER A 9 -38.94 -49.42 -28.21
CA SER A 9 -39.71 -48.21 -28.07
C SER A 9 -40.77 -48.37 -26.98
N VAL A 10 -41.07 -47.35 -26.24
CA VAL A 10 -42.37 -47.17 -25.54
C VAL A 10 -42.70 -45.68 -25.52
N GLN A 11 -43.61 -45.32 -26.30
CA GLN A 11 -44.89 -44.64 -26.24
C GLN A 11 -45.07 -43.44 -25.34
N ALA A 12 -45.54 -42.40 -26.00
CA ALA A 12 -46.11 -41.17 -25.50
C ALA A 12 -47.41 -41.39 -24.69
N GLY A 13 -47.59 -40.62 -23.63
CA GLY A 13 -48.80 -40.43 -22.92
C GLY A 13 -48.99 -38.98 -22.55
N GLY A 14 -49.78 -38.30 -23.37
CA GLY A 14 -50.16 -36.91 -23.09
C GLY A 14 -51.19 -36.80 -21.96
N ARG A 15 -51.05 -35.78 -21.17
CA ARG A 15 -52.19 -35.22 -20.40
C ARG A 15 -52.06 -33.72 -20.28
N LYS A 16 -53.01 -33.01 -20.84
CA LYS A 16 -53.33 -31.61 -20.60
C LYS A 16 -53.78 -31.44 -19.18
N MET A 17 -53.36 -30.38 -18.47
CA MET A 17 -54.18 -29.73 -17.45
C MET A 17 -53.73 -28.28 -17.18
N ASN A 18 -54.61 -27.42 -17.48
CA ASN A 18 -55.11 -26.19 -16.87
C ASN A 18 -54.22 -25.34 -16.01
N ALA A 19 -54.18 -24.07 -16.41
CA ALA A 19 -53.83 -22.91 -15.65
C ALA A 19 -54.83 -22.68 -14.52
N SER A 20 -54.36 -22.47 -13.30
CA SER A 20 -54.91 -21.48 -12.35
C SER A 20 -54.09 -21.40 -11.06
N SER A 21 -54.05 -20.19 -10.54
CA SER A 21 -53.64 -19.75 -9.18
C SER A 21 -52.13 -19.60 -8.89
N VAL A 22 -51.75 -18.37 -9.02
CA VAL A 22 -50.59 -17.77 -8.39
C VAL A 22 -50.80 -17.72 -6.88
N SER A 23 -49.96 -18.38 -6.12
CA SER A 23 -49.82 -18.13 -4.69
C SER A 23 -48.34 -17.91 -4.34
N PHE A 24 -48.09 -16.75 -3.80
CA PHE A 24 -46.79 -16.35 -3.28
C PHE A 24 -46.41 -17.15 -2.04
N SER A 25 -45.48 -18.11 -2.21
CA SER A 25 -44.72 -18.65 -1.08
C SER A 25 -43.38 -19.19 -1.58
N SER A 26 -42.36 -18.32 -1.72
CA SER A 26 -41.16 -18.74 -2.45
C SER A 26 -39.83 -18.47 -1.82
N SER A 27 -39.72 -17.94 -0.59
CA SER A 27 -38.38 -17.67 -0.05
C SER A 27 -37.64 -18.89 0.52
N ARG A 28 -38.36 -19.93 0.92
CA ARG A 28 -37.75 -21.15 1.50
C ARG A 28 -37.29 -22.21 0.48
N LYS A 29 -37.90 -22.25 -0.70
CA LYS A 29 -37.49 -23.24 -1.75
C LYS A 29 -36.23 -22.84 -2.52
N ARG A 30 -35.94 -21.55 -2.68
CA ARG A 30 -34.71 -21.10 -3.36
C ARG A 30 -33.43 -21.47 -2.61
N ASN A 31 -33.45 -21.41 -1.28
CA ASN A 31 -32.27 -21.75 -0.48
C ASN A 31 -31.95 -23.26 -0.47
N ARG A 32 -32.93 -24.12 -0.77
CA ARG A 32 -32.71 -25.57 -0.82
C ARG A 32 -32.16 -26.04 -2.17
N ALA A 33 -32.56 -25.40 -3.28
CA ALA A 33 -32.06 -25.71 -4.61
C ALA A 33 -30.59 -25.28 -4.76
N VAL A 34 -30.20 -24.11 -4.24
CA VAL A 34 -28.82 -23.63 -4.26
C VAL A 34 -27.89 -24.51 -3.41
N ARG A 35 -28.39 -25.10 -2.34
CA ARG A 35 -27.60 -26.03 -1.51
C ARG A 35 -27.39 -27.39 -2.17
N GLY A 36 -28.32 -27.84 -3.00
CA GLY A 36 -28.20 -29.09 -3.80
C GLY A 36 -27.24 -28.96 -4.95
N GLU A 37 -27.25 -27.81 -5.65
CA GLU A 37 -26.34 -27.56 -6.78
C GLU A 37 -24.87 -27.42 -6.35
N VAL A 38 -24.61 -26.84 -5.17
CA VAL A 38 -23.24 -26.72 -4.65
C VAL A 38 -22.66 -28.07 -4.26
N GLN A 39 -23.50 -29.03 -3.80
CA GLN A 39 -23.03 -30.38 -3.50
C GLN A 39 -22.77 -31.24 -4.74
N ALA A 40 -23.42 -30.96 -5.88
CA ALA A 40 -23.23 -31.71 -7.13
C ALA A 40 -21.96 -31.30 -7.91
N LEU A 41 -21.33 -30.18 -7.54
CA LEU A 41 -20.12 -29.64 -8.21
C LEU A 41 -18.83 -29.93 -7.45
N VAL A 42 -18.85 -30.79 -6.43
CA VAL A 42 -17.63 -31.18 -5.71
C VAL A 42 -16.94 -32.29 -6.53
N PRO A 43 -15.79 -32.03 -7.16
CA PRO A 43 -15.00 -33.12 -7.69
C PRO A 43 -14.57 -34.01 -6.52
N ASN A 44 -14.78 -35.29 -6.63
CA ASN A 44 -14.35 -36.29 -5.65
C ASN A 44 -12.82 -36.45 -5.75
N THR A 45 -12.09 -35.39 -5.38
CA THR A 45 -10.63 -35.38 -5.38
C THR A 45 -10.15 -35.72 -3.99
N GLY A 46 -9.71 -36.95 -3.80
CA GLY A 46 -9.16 -37.45 -2.54
C GLY A 46 -7.85 -36.81 -2.09
N SER A 47 -7.39 -35.75 -2.73
CA SER A 47 -6.16 -35.04 -2.35
C SER A 47 -6.42 -33.92 -1.33
N ARG A 48 -5.47 -33.74 -0.41
CA ARG A 48 -5.52 -32.63 0.58
C ARG A 48 -5.56 -31.25 -0.08
N GLU A 49 -4.93 -31.09 -1.23
CA GLU A 49 -4.88 -29.84 -2.01
C GLU A 49 -6.23 -29.49 -2.66
N GLY A 50 -6.93 -30.46 -3.22
CA GLY A 50 -8.27 -30.24 -3.77
C GLY A 50 -9.30 -29.82 -2.73
N LYS A 51 -9.15 -30.30 -1.47
CA LYS A 51 -10.00 -29.89 -0.35
C LYS A 51 -9.70 -28.45 0.12
N ARG A 52 -8.43 -28.04 0.11
CA ARG A 52 -8.02 -26.66 0.46
C ARG A 52 -8.51 -25.67 -0.60
N ALA A 53 -8.28 -25.92 -1.88
CA ALA A 53 -8.75 -25.07 -2.96
C ALA A 53 -10.28 -24.94 -3.01
N TYR A 54 -11.00 -26.04 -2.72
CA TYR A 54 -12.46 -25.99 -2.64
C TYR A 54 -12.94 -25.16 -1.45
N ASN A 55 -12.37 -25.36 -0.27
CA ASN A 55 -12.74 -24.60 0.93
C ASN A 55 -12.44 -23.10 0.79
N GLN A 56 -11.32 -22.74 0.14
CA GLN A 56 -11.02 -21.34 -0.18
C GLN A 56 -12.08 -20.74 -1.11
N ARG A 57 -12.43 -21.41 -2.21
CA ARG A 57 -13.45 -20.92 -3.17
C ARG A 57 -14.85 -20.83 -2.55
N VAL A 58 -15.21 -21.75 -1.65
CA VAL A 58 -16.49 -21.71 -0.95
C VAL A 58 -16.51 -20.57 0.06
N ASN A 59 -15.44 -20.37 0.81
CA ASN A 59 -15.31 -19.27 1.75
C ASN A 59 -15.36 -17.90 1.03
N GLN A 60 -14.64 -17.74 -0.10
CA GLN A 60 -14.68 -16.52 -0.91
C GLN A 60 -16.09 -16.23 -1.44
N ARG A 61 -16.81 -17.24 -1.96
CA ARG A 61 -18.18 -17.06 -2.46
C ARG A 61 -19.20 -16.79 -1.34
N GLN A 62 -19.03 -17.39 -0.18
CA GLN A 62 -19.89 -17.13 0.97
C GLN A 62 -19.64 -15.74 1.55
N TYR A 63 -18.38 -15.31 1.57
CA TYR A 63 -17.97 -13.98 2.02
C TYR A 63 -18.47 -12.88 1.07
N ALA A 64 -18.31 -13.06 -0.23
CA ALA A 64 -18.85 -12.14 -1.24
C ALA A 64 -20.37 -12.00 -1.15
N LYS A 65 -21.11 -13.08 -0.87
CA LYS A 65 -22.56 -13.03 -0.65
C LYS A 65 -22.95 -12.36 0.66
N GLN A 66 -22.17 -12.52 1.72
CA GLN A 66 -22.40 -11.81 2.99
C GLN A 66 -22.15 -10.30 2.84
N ILE A 67 -21.12 -9.91 2.09
CA ILE A 67 -20.83 -8.50 1.80
C ILE A 67 -21.96 -7.88 0.96
N GLN A 68 -22.41 -8.55 -0.10
CA GLN A 68 -23.51 -8.05 -0.95
C GLN A 68 -24.85 -7.92 -0.21
N HIS A 69 -25.12 -8.76 0.78
CA HIS A 69 -26.36 -8.65 1.57
C HIS A 69 -26.27 -7.55 2.66
N ARG A 70 -25.08 -7.27 3.14
CA ARG A 70 -24.84 -6.20 4.11
C ARG A 70 -24.74 -4.82 3.47
N SER A 71 -24.31 -4.73 2.20
CA SER A 71 -24.08 -3.45 1.48
C SER A 71 -25.36 -2.64 1.27
N ARG A 72 -26.52 -3.27 1.09
CA ARG A 72 -27.81 -2.55 0.90
C ARG A 72 -28.37 -1.86 2.14
N MET A 73 -27.97 -2.26 3.35
CA MET A 73 -28.36 -1.59 4.60
C MET A 73 -27.28 -0.67 5.17
N ARG A 74 -26.10 -0.65 4.55
CA ARG A 74 -24.87 -0.05 5.09
C ARG A 74 -24.26 1.06 4.24
N SER A 75 -24.89 1.45 3.16
CA SER A 75 -24.46 2.59 2.31
C SER A 75 -24.35 3.92 3.08
N ILE A 76 -24.86 3.96 4.29
CA ILE A 76 -24.83 5.11 5.18
C ILE A 76 -23.61 5.08 6.12
N ALA A 77 -23.03 3.89 6.36
CA ALA A 77 -21.90 3.73 7.29
C ALA A 77 -20.51 3.98 6.67
N LEU A 78 -20.43 4.32 5.39
CA LEU A 78 -19.18 4.28 4.62
C LEU A 78 -18.34 5.57 4.62
N LEU A 79 -18.78 6.60 5.37
CA LEU A 79 -18.26 7.96 5.20
C LEU A 79 -17.04 8.38 6.01
N ALA A 80 -16.71 7.68 7.01
CA ALA A 80 -15.97 8.29 8.08
C ALA A 80 -14.45 8.03 8.11
N VAL A 81 -13.96 7.02 7.44
CA VAL A 81 -12.55 6.62 7.55
C VAL A 81 -11.61 7.43 6.66
N GLY A 82 -12.09 7.93 5.52
CA GLY A 82 -11.28 8.78 4.67
C GLY A 82 -10.84 10.07 5.31
N VAL A 83 -11.70 10.50 6.22
CA VAL A 83 -11.42 11.66 7.04
C VAL A 83 -10.24 11.45 7.97
N LEU A 84 -10.01 10.23 8.37
CA LEU A 84 -8.88 9.87 9.22
C LEU A 84 -7.53 10.04 8.57
N LEU A 85 -7.50 9.87 7.29
CA LEU A 85 -6.26 9.89 6.54
C LEU A 85 -5.92 11.28 5.95
N ILE A 86 -6.86 12.21 5.98
CA ILE A 86 -6.66 13.54 5.40
C ILE A 86 -7.13 14.58 6.38
N VAL A 87 -6.27 15.09 7.15
CA VAL A 87 -6.77 15.83 8.26
C VAL A 87 -6.14 17.16 8.48
N GLY A 88 -6.99 18.06 8.78
CA GLY A 88 -6.78 19.27 9.45
C GLY A 88 -7.06 20.51 8.66
N LEU A 89 -8.29 20.84 8.52
CA LEU A 89 -8.68 22.15 8.04
C LEU A 89 -9.59 22.84 9.02
N ALA A 90 -9.16 23.98 9.46
CA ALA A 90 -10.08 24.99 9.95
C ALA A 90 -10.49 25.90 8.79
N VAL A 91 -11.73 25.80 8.33
CA VAL A 91 -12.32 26.77 7.42
C VAL A 91 -13.08 27.78 8.26
N GLY A 92 -12.61 28.97 8.32
CA GLY A 92 -13.31 30.10 8.92
C GLY A 92 -12.55 30.82 10.03
N ALA A 93 -12.25 32.06 9.76
CA ALA A 93 -11.76 33.15 10.60
C ALA A 93 -11.72 32.86 12.12
N GLY A 94 -10.57 32.60 12.63
CA GLY A 94 -10.29 32.60 14.05
C GLY A 94 -9.03 31.86 14.37
N VAL A 95 -8.11 32.48 14.99
CA VAL A 95 -6.96 31.84 15.66
C VAL A 95 -7.54 30.77 16.58
N PHE A 96 -7.51 29.53 16.15
CA PHE A 96 -7.96 28.41 16.96
C PHE A 96 -7.02 28.29 18.15
N THR A 97 -7.51 28.72 19.28
CA THR A 97 -6.82 28.46 20.53
C THR A 97 -6.89 26.97 20.81
N TYR A 98 -5.76 26.31 20.61
CA TYR A 98 -5.49 24.88 20.80
C TYR A 98 -5.88 24.33 22.19
N ASN A 99 -6.48 25.12 23.05
CA ASN A 99 -6.60 24.91 24.48
C ASN A 99 -7.96 24.47 25.00
N ASN A 100 -8.89 23.96 24.20
CA ASN A 100 -10.07 23.41 24.87
C ASN A 100 -10.79 22.33 24.05
N THR A 101 -10.98 21.23 24.73
CA THR A 101 -12.02 20.22 24.50
C THR A 101 -11.75 19.18 23.41
N VAL A 102 -10.85 18.26 23.69
CA VAL A 102 -10.99 16.91 23.16
C VAL A 102 -11.69 16.04 24.23
N GLY A 103 -12.98 16.18 24.28
CA GLY A 103 -13.87 15.32 25.06
C GLY A 103 -14.64 14.38 24.14
N GLY A 104 -13.93 13.50 23.40
CA GLY A 104 -14.55 12.52 22.51
C GLY A 104 -13.71 11.26 22.42
N ASN A 105 -14.32 10.18 21.99
CA ASN A 105 -13.72 8.85 21.86
C ASN A 105 -12.52 8.77 20.88
N THR A 106 -12.24 9.84 20.13
CA THR A 106 -11.11 9.95 19.18
C THR A 106 -9.82 10.46 19.78
N GLY A 107 -9.86 10.97 21.04
CA GLY A 107 -8.73 11.65 21.65
C GLY A 107 -7.49 10.77 21.82
N LEU A 108 -6.31 11.38 21.65
CA LEU A 108 -5.01 10.76 21.91
C LEU A 108 -4.80 10.34 23.39
N GLY A 109 -5.81 10.58 24.24
CA GLY A 109 -5.79 10.16 25.65
C GLY A 109 -4.65 10.81 26.44
N LYS A 110 -3.77 9.97 27.01
CA LYS A 110 -2.58 10.41 27.77
C LYS A 110 -1.35 10.61 26.88
N SER A 111 -1.48 10.55 25.55
CA SER A 111 -0.38 10.73 24.62
C SER A 111 0.23 12.13 24.78
N ASP A 112 1.53 12.21 24.66
CA ASP A 112 2.32 13.44 24.66
C ASP A 112 2.36 14.14 23.28
N ALA A 113 1.74 13.53 22.26
CA ALA A 113 1.74 13.99 20.86
C ALA A 113 1.45 15.49 20.72
N LYS A 114 0.49 16.01 21.49
CA LYS A 114 0.08 17.43 21.44
C LYS A 114 1.24 18.41 21.69
N SER A 115 2.25 17.99 22.44
CA SER A 115 3.42 18.84 22.73
C SER A 115 4.32 19.05 21.51
N ALA A 116 4.24 18.17 20.51
CA ALA A 116 5.05 18.21 19.28
C ALA A 116 4.29 18.80 18.08
N LEU A 117 2.97 18.97 18.19
CA LEU A 117 2.16 19.49 17.09
C LEU A 117 2.19 21.04 17.07
N THR A 118 2.09 21.58 15.86
CA THR A 118 2.08 23.04 15.61
C THR A 118 0.71 23.43 15.05
N ALA A 119 0.05 24.41 15.66
CA ALA A 119 -1.27 24.85 15.21
C ALA A 119 -1.25 25.32 13.75
N THR A 120 -2.29 24.96 13.00
CA THR A 120 -2.49 25.45 11.63
C THR A 120 -2.78 26.95 11.61
N LYS A 121 -2.38 27.61 10.51
CA LYS A 121 -2.81 28.98 10.20
C LYS A 121 -4.01 28.92 9.25
N ASP A 122 -4.95 29.81 9.44
CA ASP A 122 -6.18 29.86 8.63
C ASP A 122 -5.90 29.81 7.13
N ASN A 123 -6.61 28.93 6.44
CA ASN A 123 -6.59 28.77 4.98
C ASN A 123 -5.20 28.50 4.35
N LYS A 124 -4.23 28.04 5.11
CA LYS A 124 -2.93 27.61 4.58
C LYS A 124 -2.84 26.11 4.51
N PRO A 125 -2.08 25.59 3.54
CA PRO A 125 -1.70 24.17 3.53
C PRO A 125 -0.98 23.81 4.84
N PHE A 126 -1.13 22.54 5.23
CA PHE A 126 -0.50 22.02 6.45
C PHE A 126 -0.16 20.54 6.28
N TYR A 127 0.68 20.04 7.19
CA TYR A 127 1.07 18.64 7.21
C TYR A 127 0.37 17.89 8.34
N THR A 128 -0.03 16.68 8.03
CA THR A 128 -0.57 15.68 8.95
C THR A 128 0.32 14.46 8.95
N LEU A 129 0.62 13.94 10.12
CA LEU A 129 1.32 12.66 10.25
C LEU A 129 0.32 11.55 10.58
N ILE A 130 0.42 10.46 9.84
CA ILE A 130 -0.40 9.27 10.02
C ILE A 130 0.53 8.10 10.32
N SER A 131 0.27 7.36 11.38
CA SER A 131 0.96 6.13 11.71
C SER A 131 -0.02 4.97 11.88
N VAL A 132 0.31 3.82 11.28
CA VAL A 132 -0.47 2.59 11.42
C VAL A 132 0.47 1.47 11.88
N GLU A 133 0.21 0.92 13.05
CA GLU A 133 0.91 -0.24 13.58
C GLU A 133 0.18 -1.49 13.08
N LEU A 134 0.79 -2.24 12.19
CA LEU A 134 0.22 -3.48 11.64
C LEU A 134 0.72 -4.73 12.35
N GLY A 135 1.56 -4.58 13.37
CA GLY A 135 2.17 -5.70 14.09
C GLY A 135 3.07 -6.53 13.18
N SER A 136 3.98 -5.88 12.46
CA SER A 136 4.87 -6.53 11.50
C SER A 136 5.63 -7.69 12.13
N THR A 137 5.68 -8.81 11.42
CA THR A 137 6.54 -9.96 11.75
C THR A 137 7.88 -9.88 11.02
N SER A 138 8.13 -8.79 10.28
CA SER A 138 9.37 -8.63 9.52
C SER A 138 10.58 -8.58 10.44
N ALA A 139 11.53 -9.50 10.23
CA ALA A 139 12.81 -9.51 10.95
C ALA A 139 13.70 -8.28 10.64
N THR A 140 13.30 -7.44 9.70
CA THR A 140 14.03 -6.24 9.27
C THR A 140 13.65 -4.97 10.04
N LEU A 141 12.49 -4.99 10.70
CA LEU A 141 12.05 -3.90 11.56
C LEU A 141 12.26 -4.32 13.03
N ASP A 142 12.77 -3.41 13.84
CA ASP A 142 12.72 -3.56 15.30
C ASP A 142 11.25 -3.49 15.72
N ASN A 143 10.64 -4.62 15.86
CA ASN A 143 9.25 -5.05 15.89
C ASN A 143 8.22 -4.28 16.74
N ASN A 144 8.40 -3.01 17.04
CA ASN A 144 7.53 -2.27 17.95
C ASN A 144 7.31 -0.82 17.49
N GLY A 145 6.77 -0.62 16.33
CA GLY A 145 6.43 0.70 15.81
C GLY A 145 5.56 0.64 14.57
N PRO A 146 5.21 1.76 13.98
CA PRO A 146 4.34 1.81 12.81
C PRO A 146 5.01 1.22 11.58
N ASP A 147 4.25 0.38 10.86
CA ASP A 147 4.63 -0.18 9.56
C ASP A 147 4.28 0.77 8.42
N VAL A 148 3.24 1.58 8.60
CA VAL A 148 2.78 2.57 7.63
C VAL A 148 2.94 3.96 8.25
N ILE A 149 3.70 4.81 7.56
CA ILE A 149 3.97 6.18 7.98
C ILE A 149 3.72 7.10 6.78
N PHE A 150 2.72 7.98 6.89
CA PHE A 150 2.49 9.00 5.89
C PHE A 150 2.66 10.39 6.49
N LEU A 151 3.56 11.17 5.91
CA LEU A 151 3.48 12.62 6.03
C LEU A 151 2.57 13.11 4.89
N THR A 152 1.46 13.74 5.23
CA THR A 152 0.45 14.12 4.24
C THR A 152 0.31 15.63 4.21
N ARG A 153 0.59 16.26 3.06
CA ARG A 153 0.32 17.67 2.84
C ARG A 153 -1.13 17.84 2.37
N VAL A 154 -1.85 18.69 3.05
CA VAL A 154 -3.25 18.99 2.76
C VAL A 154 -3.40 20.45 2.41
N ASP A 155 -3.94 20.74 1.25
CA ASP A 155 -4.38 22.06 0.81
C ASP A 155 -5.84 22.01 0.42
N ALA A 156 -6.70 22.41 1.31
CA ALA A 156 -8.13 22.35 1.06
C ALA A 156 -8.63 23.46 0.15
N SER A 157 -7.89 24.55 0.03
CA SER A 157 -8.28 25.65 -0.86
C SER A 157 -8.18 25.22 -2.33
N SER A 158 -7.15 24.44 -2.65
CA SER A 158 -6.94 23.83 -3.98
C SER A 158 -7.50 22.41 -4.10
N LYS A 159 -8.03 21.82 -3.00
CA LYS A 159 -8.44 20.41 -2.90
C LYS A 159 -7.30 19.46 -3.31
N THR A 160 -6.10 19.74 -2.83
CA THR A 160 -4.92 18.90 -3.12
C THR A 160 -4.49 18.18 -1.86
N VAL A 161 -4.27 16.89 -1.99
CA VAL A 161 -3.74 16.03 -0.94
C VAL A 161 -2.58 15.22 -1.49
N THR A 162 -1.41 15.41 -0.88
CA THR A 162 -0.19 14.73 -1.31
C THR A 162 0.31 13.81 -0.21
N PHE A 163 0.42 12.53 -0.51
CA PHE A 163 1.04 11.54 0.36
C PHE A 163 2.55 11.53 0.19
N VAL A 164 3.24 11.51 1.29
CA VAL A 164 4.67 11.19 1.38
C VAL A 164 4.79 9.92 2.21
N PRO A 165 4.82 8.74 1.59
CA PRO A 165 5.07 7.50 2.31
C PRO A 165 6.52 7.50 2.79
N ILE A 166 6.70 7.39 4.11
CA ILE A 166 8.02 7.35 4.73
C ILE A 166 8.34 5.90 5.09
N PRO A 167 9.47 5.34 4.61
CA PRO A 167 9.89 4.01 5.01
C PRO A 167 9.98 3.87 6.53
N ALA A 168 9.35 2.86 7.11
CA ALA A 168 9.42 2.58 8.55
C ALA A 168 10.87 2.32 9.01
N SER A 169 11.70 1.77 8.11
CA SER A 169 13.13 1.53 8.29
C SER A 169 14.01 2.77 8.09
N LEU A 170 13.43 3.97 7.86
CA LEU A 170 14.21 5.20 7.70
C LEU A 170 15.19 5.37 8.84
N GLN A 171 16.48 5.56 8.49
CA GLN A 171 17.52 5.83 9.48
C GLN A 171 17.37 7.24 10.05
N VAL A 172 17.21 7.31 11.36
CA VAL A 172 17.17 8.57 12.11
C VAL A 172 18.17 8.53 13.28
N THR A 173 18.52 9.70 13.77
CA THR A 173 19.29 9.84 15.01
C THR A 173 18.36 10.41 16.07
N TYR A 174 18.16 9.68 17.16
CA TYR A 174 17.38 10.09 18.30
C TYR A 174 18.25 9.99 19.56
N GLU A 175 18.37 11.08 20.35
CA GLU A 175 19.20 11.13 21.56
C GLU A 175 20.63 10.56 21.38
N SER A 176 21.25 10.85 20.23
CA SER A 176 22.58 10.35 19.81
C SER A 176 22.64 8.87 19.45
N GLU A 177 21.54 8.15 19.43
CA GLU A 177 21.45 6.78 18.94
C GLU A 177 20.93 6.73 17.50
N THR A 178 21.52 5.87 16.66
CA THR A 178 21.04 5.59 15.32
C THR A 178 20.01 4.47 15.40
N MET A 179 18.80 4.73 14.90
CA MET A 179 17.71 3.77 14.94
C MET A 179 16.79 3.90 13.71
N GLN A 180 15.89 2.96 13.53
CA GLN A 180 14.81 3.06 12.55
C GLN A 180 13.74 4.04 13.06
N LEU A 181 13.11 4.79 12.13
CA LEU A 181 12.06 5.75 12.50
C LEU A 181 10.90 5.07 13.23
N ALA A 182 10.48 3.88 12.79
CA ALA A 182 9.45 3.12 13.48
C ALA A 182 9.77 2.90 14.98
N GLY A 183 11.02 2.61 15.31
CA GLY A 183 11.47 2.39 16.68
C GLY A 183 11.39 3.63 17.59
N VAL A 184 11.38 4.84 17.00
CA VAL A 184 11.25 6.09 17.80
C VAL A 184 9.86 6.19 18.43
N GLN A 185 8.84 5.56 17.86
CA GLN A 185 7.49 5.52 18.43
C GLN A 185 7.46 4.95 19.87
N GLN A 186 8.37 4.04 20.20
CA GLN A 186 8.49 3.48 21.56
C GLN A 186 8.96 4.50 22.60
N LYS A 187 9.57 5.59 22.14
CA LYS A 187 9.99 6.71 23.01
C LYS A 187 8.85 7.71 23.27
N GLY A 188 7.70 7.52 22.66
CA GLY A 188 6.50 8.35 22.76
C GLY A 188 6.07 8.97 21.44
N ASP A 189 4.82 9.35 21.37
CA ASP A 189 4.24 9.96 20.16
C ASP A 189 4.92 11.31 19.85
N ALA A 190 5.25 12.12 20.85
CA ALA A 190 5.98 13.39 20.65
C ALA A 190 7.38 13.17 20.07
N ALA A 191 8.10 12.15 20.54
CA ALA A 191 9.42 11.80 20.01
C ALA A 191 9.32 11.42 18.53
N PHE A 192 8.36 10.58 18.17
CA PHE A 192 8.10 10.15 16.81
C PHE A 192 7.74 11.34 15.90
N ILE A 193 6.79 12.18 16.30
CA ILE A 193 6.40 13.38 15.56
C ILE A 193 7.60 14.29 15.33
N ASN A 194 8.41 14.54 16.37
CA ASN A 194 9.59 15.40 16.27
C ASN A 194 10.68 14.79 15.36
N ALA A 195 10.83 13.47 15.33
CA ALA A 195 11.75 12.80 14.41
C ALA A 195 11.32 13.02 12.96
N VAL A 196 10.01 12.91 12.65
CA VAL A 196 9.48 13.20 11.32
C VAL A 196 9.60 14.69 10.98
N LYS A 197 9.27 15.61 11.90
CA LYS A 197 9.47 17.05 11.70
C LYS A 197 10.92 17.38 11.35
N THR A 198 11.86 16.78 12.07
CA THR A 198 13.29 17.00 11.83
C THR A 198 13.74 16.44 10.48
N PHE A 199 13.23 15.26 10.09
CA PHE A 199 13.52 14.64 8.82
C PHE A 199 12.98 15.42 7.62
N ALA A 200 11.74 15.88 7.72
CA ALA A 200 11.04 16.58 6.64
C ALA A 200 11.26 18.09 6.63
N ASP A 201 11.80 18.64 7.70
CA ASP A 201 11.98 20.10 7.92
C ASP A 201 10.66 20.89 7.79
N VAL A 202 9.55 20.32 8.32
CA VAL A 202 8.21 20.92 8.30
C VAL A 202 7.54 20.86 9.66
N ASP A 203 6.59 21.74 9.88
CA ASP A 203 5.69 21.66 11.01
C ASP A 203 4.55 20.67 10.74
N ILE A 204 4.24 19.83 11.74
CA ILE A 204 3.13 18.88 11.69
C ILE A 204 1.98 19.43 12.52
N ALA A 205 0.83 19.61 11.91
CA ALA A 205 -0.34 20.19 12.54
C ALA A 205 -1.19 19.16 13.28
N HIS A 206 -1.34 17.99 12.69
CA HIS A 206 -2.21 16.95 13.22
C HIS A 206 -1.56 15.56 13.16
N TYR A 207 -2.00 14.70 14.07
CA TYR A 207 -1.51 13.32 14.16
C TYR A 207 -2.64 12.32 14.23
N PHE A 208 -2.48 11.23 13.49
CA PHE A 208 -3.38 10.08 13.50
C PHE A 208 -2.63 8.81 13.79
N LYS A 209 -3.18 8.02 14.69
CA LYS A 209 -2.65 6.73 15.08
C LYS A 209 -3.72 5.66 14.96
N LEU A 210 -3.39 4.55 14.28
CA LEU A 210 -4.19 3.35 14.18
C LEU A 210 -3.37 2.13 14.60
N GLU A 211 -4.05 1.16 15.17
CA GLU A 211 -3.51 -0.16 15.48
C GLU A 211 -4.14 -1.21 14.55
N GLU A 212 -3.47 -2.34 14.31
CA GLU A 212 -3.93 -3.40 13.40
C GLU A 212 -5.39 -3.79 13.64
N GLY A 213 -5.73 -4.12 14.89
CA GLY A 213 -7.07 -4.58 15.24
C GLY A 213 -8.16 -3.53 14.99
N ASP A 214 -7.80 -2.27 15.05
CA ASP A 214 -8.70 -1.16 14.78
C ASP A 214 -8.80 -0.90 13.27
N LEU A 215 -7.71 -0.98 12.53
CA LEU A 215 -7.74 -0.94 11.05
C LEU A 215 -8.64 -2.07 10.49
N VAL A 216 -8.51 -3.30 11.01
CA VAL A 216 -9.35 -4.43 10.60
C VAL A 216 -10.82 -4.12 10.81
N LYS A 217 -11.22 -3.68 12.01
CA LYS A 217 -12.61 -3.34 12.32
C LYS A 217 -13.15 -2.21 11.46
N LEU A 218 -12.32 -1.22 11.24
CA LEU A 218 -12.57 -0.06 10.44
C LEU A 218 -12.88 -0.44 8.99
N VAL A 219 -12.03 -1.23 8.36
CA VAL A 219 -12.23 -1.71 6.99
C VAL A 219 -13.45 -2.62 6.89
N ASP A 220 -13.67 -3.52 7.84
CA ASP A 220 -14.84 -4.41 7.87
C ASP A 220 -16.14 -3.62 8.08
N GLN A 221 -16.13 -2.58 8.90
CA GLN A 221 -17.27 -1.67 9.09
C GLN A 221 -17.63 -0.96 7.78
N LEU A 222 -16.64 -0.66 6.95
CA LEU A 222 -16.80 -0.07 5.62
C LEU A 222 -17.28 -1.06 4.55
N GLY A 223 -17.32 -2.35 4.86
CA GLY A 223 -17.62 -3.40 3.89
C GLY A 223 -16.46 -3.68 2.92
N GLY A 224 -15.23 -3.41 3.34
CA GLY A 224 -14.01 -3.62 2.56
C GLY A 224 -13.58 -2.42 1.72
N VAL A 225 -12.40 -2.51 1.12
CA VAL A 225 -11.82 -1.51 0.21
C VAL A 225 -11.65 -2.13 -1.17
N ASP A 226 -12.19 -1.46 -2.20
CA ASP A 226 -12.13 -1.93 -3.58
C ASP A 226 -10.80 -1.51 -4.21
N LEU A 227 -10.03 -2.49 -4.71
CA LEU A 227 -8.71 -2.30 -5.31
C LEU A 227 -8.55 -3.17 -6.56
N SER A 228 -7.87 -2.65 -7.57
CA SER A 228 -7.40 -3.46 -8.71
C SER A 228 -5.92 -3.78 -8.52
N LEU A 229 -5.58 -5.04 -8.26
CA LEU A 229 -4.22 -5.49 -8.00
C LEU A 229 -3.54 -5.92 -9.30
N SER A 230 -2.37 -5.34 -9.58
CA SER A 230 -1.57 -5.70 -10.76
C SER A 230 -0.89 -7.06 -10.64
N GLN A 231 -0.70 -7.54 -9.40
CA GLN A 231 -0.11 -8.84 -9.08
C GLN A 231 -0.83 -9.46 -7.88
N GLU A 232 -0.70 -10.76 -7.73
CA GLU A 232 -1.14 -11.47 -6.52
C GLU A 232 -0.27 -11.12 -5.32
N ILE A 233 -0.82 -11.25 -4.13
CA ILE A 233 -0.10 -11.15 -2.86
C ILE A 233 -0.11 -12.52 -2.21
N ASP A 234 1.08 -13.11 -2.10
CA ASP A 234 1.34 -14.39 -1.44
C ASP A 234 2.64 -14.26 -0.66
N ASP A 235 2.58 -13.56 0.48
CA ASP A 235 3.72 -13.29 1.36
C ASP A 235 3.49 -13.90 2.73
N PRO A 236 4.14 -15.04 3.05
CA PRO A 236 4.02 -15.68 4.36
C PRO A 236 4.46 -14.78 5.52
N ASN A 237 5.33 -13.79 5.27
CA ASN A 237 5.77 -12.83 6.28
C ASN A 237 4.73 -11.74 6.54
N ALA A 238 3.84 -11.49 5.58
CA ALA A 238 2.75 -10.54 5.75
C ALA A 238 1.51 -11.17 6.41
N GLY A 239 1.36 -12.50 6.30
CA GLY A 239 0.26 -13.28 6.89
C GLY A 239 -0.17 -14.47 6.01
N ASP A 240 -1.03 -15.32 6.56
CA ASP A 240 -1.46 -16.57 5.90
C ASP A 240 -2.58 -16.38 4.84
N ILE A 241 -2.76 -15.16 4.31
CA ILE A 241 -3.84 -14.82 3.39
C ILE A 241 -3.29 -14.57 1.99
N TYR A 242 -3.72 -15.40 1.04
CA TYR A 242 -3.49 -15.17 -0.38
C TYR A 242 -4.52 -14.20 -0.96
N ILE A 243 -4.07 -13.19 -1.71
CA ILE A 243 -4.91 -12.22 -2.40
C ILE A 243 -4.59 -12.29 -3.90
N PRO A 244 -5.54 -12.73 -4.77
CA PRO A 244 -5.29 -12.85 -6.19
C PRO A 244 -5.18 -11.47 -6.86
N ALA A 245 -4.47 -11.40 -8.00
CA ALA A 245 -4.45 -10.24 -8.87
C ALA A 245 -5.84 -9.93 -9.44
N GLY A 246 -6.01 -8.72 -9.96
CA GLY A 246 -7.26 -8.21 -10.54
C GLY A 246 -8.11 -7.43 -9.53
N ASP A 247 -9.38 -7.23 -9.86
CA ASP A 247 -10.30 -6.45 -9.04
C ASP A 247 -10.70 -7.22 -7.77
N GLN A 248 -10.42 -6.64 -6.61
CA GLN A 248 -10.66 -7.22 -5.30
C GLN A 248 -11.38 -6.22 -4.40
N THR A 249 -12.21 -6.72 -3.50
CA THR A 249 -12.69 -5.98 -2.34
C THR A 249 -11.98 -6.56 -1.11
N LEU A 250 -10.97 -5.87 -0.62
CA LEU A 250 -10.20 -6.33 0.53
C LEU A 250 -10.98 -6.12 1.83
N ASN A 251 -11.13 -7.17 2.63
CA ASN A 251 -11.60 -7.06 4.01
C ASN A 251 -10.49 -6.56 4.94
N GLY A 252 -10.78 -6.38 6.22
CA GLY A 252 -9.83 -5.85 7.18
C GLY A 252 -8.54 -6.66 7.27
N GLN A 253 -8.63 -7.98 7.36
CA GLN A 253 -7.46 -8.86 7.43
C GLN A 253 -6.65 -8.86 6.13
N GLN A 254 -7.32 -8.89 4.98
CA GLN A 254 -6.66 -8.78 3.68
C GLN A 254 -5.96 -7.43 3.51
N SER A 255 -6.54 -6.36 4.04
CA SER A 255 -5.96 -5.02 4.02
C SER A 255 -4.65 -4.93 4.80
N VAL A 256 -4.55 -5.64 5.92
CA VAL A 256 -3.32 -5.74 6.71
C VAL A 256 -2.25 -6.46 5.92
N VAL A 257 -2.56 -7.65 5.37
CA VAL A 257 -1.62 -8.45 4.58
C VAL A 257 -1.16 -7.69 3.34
N PHE A 258 -2.07 -7.00 2.64
CA PHE A 258 -1.75 -6.19 1.46
C PHE A 258 -0.73 -5.08 1.75
N GLN A 259 -0.85 -4.42 2.89
CA GLN A 259 0.05 -3.32 3.28
C GLN A 259 1.38 -3.80 3.87
N ARG A 260 1.39 -5.00 4.47
CA ARG A 260 2.62 -5.62 5.00
C ARG A 260 3.49 -6.27 3.93
N ALA A 261 2.90 -6.75 2.86
CA ALA A 261 3.60 -7.57 1.87
C ALA A 261 4.83 -6.87 1.31
N THR A 262 5.98 -7.55 1.42
CA THR A 262 7.30 -7.08 0.97
C THR A 262 7.79 -7.82 -0.26
N ASN A 263 7.26 -9.02 -0.55
CA ASN A 263 7.59 -9.81 -1.74
C ASN A 263 6.86 -9.34 -3.00
N VAL A 264 6.64 -8.05 -3.10
CA VAL A 264 5.97 -7.39 -4.23
C VAL A 264 6.98 -6.83 -5.22
N SER A 265 6.55 -6.64 -6.47
CA SER A 265 7.36 -5.98 -7.50
C SER A 265 7.82 -4.61 -7.02
N GLY A 266 9.12 -4.33 -7.11
CA GLY A 266 9.70 -3.09 -6.59
C GLY A 266 10.14 -3.16 -5.11
N GLY A 267 9.93 -4.28 -4.41
CA GLY A 267 10.36 -4.43 -3.03
C GLY A 267 9.75 -3.37 -2.11
N LEU A 268 10.60 -2.61 -1.37
CA LEU A 268 10.15 -1.55 -0.47
C LEU A 268 9.32 -0.48 -1.21
N ASP A 269 9.74 -0.05 -2.39
CA ASP A 269 8.98 0.96 -3.17
C ASP A 269 7.60 0.41 -3.57
N GLY A 270 7.53 -0.86 -3.96
CA GLY A 270 6.28 -1.53 -4.27
C GLY A 270 5.35 -1.64 -3.05
N GLN A 271 5.90 -1.92 -1.87
CA GLN A 271 5.17 -1.92 -0.61
C GLN A 271 4.60 -0.53 -0.30
N LEU A 272 5.43 0.51 -0.38
CA LEU A 272 5.00 1.90 -0.14
C LEU A 272 3.92 2.33 -1.13
N GLN A 273 4.04 1.94 -2.40
CA GLN A 273 3.00 2.18 -3.41
C GLN A 273 1.69 1.45 -3.09
N ASN A 274 1.75 0.22 -2.61
CA ASN A 274 0.57 -0.51 -2.16
C ASN A 274 -0.10 0.17 -0.97
N GLN A 275 0.67 0.68 -0.02
CA GLN A 275 0.16 1.44 1.13
C GLN A 275 -0.57 2.70 0.67
N VAL A 276 0.03 3.48 -0.25
CA VAL A 276 -0.61 4.68 -0.83
C VAL A 276 -1.86 4.30 -1.62
N LYS A 277 -1.79 3.27 -2.43
CA LYS A 277 -2.93 2.78 -3.21
C LYS A 277 -4.11 2.40 -2.31
N PHE A 278 -3.83 1.71 -1.22
CA PHE A 278 -4.84 1.36 -0.22
C PHE A 278 -5.42 2.63 0.43
N ALA A 279 -4.58 3.54 0.89
CA ALA A 279 -5.01 4.79 1.50
C ALA A 279 -5.88 5.62 0.55
N SER A 280 -5.46 5.80 -0.70
CA SER A 280 -6.21 6.54 -1.72
C SER A 280 -7.57 5.93 -2.03
N ALA A 281 -7.65 4.60 -2.14
CA ALA A 281 -8.91 3.89 -2.37
C ALA A 281 -9.86 3.98 -1.17
N LEU A 282 -9.32 3.84 0.03
CA LEU A 282 -10.04 4.03 1.28
C LEU A 282 -10.64 5.43 1.36
N LEU A 283 -9.87 6.45 1.04
CA LEU A 283 -10.29 7.84 1.02
C LEU A 283 -11.36 8.13 -0.03
N SER A 284 -11.13 7.70 -1.26
CA SER A 284 -12.10 7.87 -2.34
C SER A 284 -13.45 7.27 -1.99
N LYS A 285 -13.44 6.06 -1.42
CA LYS A 285 -14.65 5.39 -0.97
C LYS A 285 -15.44 6.21 0.05
N LEU A 286 -14.78 7.05 0.78
CA LEU A 286 -15.33 7.84 1.86
C LEU A 286 -15.83 9.20 1.38
N PHE A 287 -15.18 9.79 0.42
CA PHE A 287 -15.65 11.04 -0.19
C PHE A 287 -16.89 10.85 -1.08
N ASP A 288 -17.11 9.64 -1.60
CA ASP A 288 -18.27 9.32 -2.48
C ASP A 288 -19.61 9.30 -1.76
N THR A 289 -19.65 9.48 -0.45
CA THR A 289 -20.88 9.25 0.33
C THR A 289 -21.66 10.51 0.69
N GLY A 290 -21.14 11.71 0.39
CA GLY A 290 -21.81 13.00 0.63
C GLY A 290 -21.87 13.44 2.11
N SER A 291 -21.77 14.73 2.34
CA SER A 291 -21.53 15.36 3.65
C SER A 291 -22.61 15.13 4.74
N LEU A 292 -23.85 14.88 4.37
CA LEU A 292 -24.96 14.72 5.34
C LEU A 292 -24.96 13.36 6.07
N SER A 293 -24.41 12.33 5.47
CA SER A 293 -24.30 10.99 6.09
C SER A 293 -23.02 10.84 6.92
N PHE A 294 -22.08 11.74 6.73
CA PHE A 294 -20.73 11.70 7.26
C PHE A 294 -20.66 11.73 8.81
N ALA A 295 -21.44 12.60 9.45
CA ALA A 295 -21.41 12.73 10.90
C ALA A 295 -21.84 11.44 11.64
N ASN A 296 -22.80 10.70 11.08
CA ASN A 296 -23.26 9.44 11.67
C ASN A 296 -22.19 8.36 11.60
N VAL A 297 -21.49 8.35 10.49
CA VAL A 297 -20.45 7.35 10.25
C VAL A 297 -19.18 7.67 11.03
N LEU A 298 -18.81 8.93 11.16
CA LEU A 298 -17.71 9.32 12.05
C LEU A 298 -17.97 8.82 13.48
N SER A 299 -19.23 8.89 13.93
CA SER A 299 -19.61 8.35 15.23
C SER A 299 -19.34 6.85 15.38
N ASP A 300 -19.60 6.07 14.33
CA ASP A 300 -19.47 4.61 14.35
C ASP A 300 -18.01 4.14 14.33
N ILE A 301 -17.10 4.95 13.75
CA ILE A 301 -15.69 4.55 13.60
C ILE A 301 -14.73 5.33 14.47
N ALA A 302 -15.16 6.43 15.08
CA ALA A 302 -14.36 7.20 16.03
C ALA A 302 -13.63 6.33 17.09
N PRO A 303 -14.18 5.19 17.53
CA PRO A 303 -13.48 4.29 18.44
C PRO A 303 -12.24 3.60 17.86
N TYR A 304 -12.08 3.58 16.53
CA TYR A 304 -11.04 2.78 15.86
C TYR A 304 -9.80 3.59 15.48
N PHE A 305 -9.66 4.81 15.95
CA PHE A 305 -8.48 5.64 15.72
C PHE A 305 -8.28 6.68 16.82
N LYS A 306 -7.07 7.22 16.89
CA LYS A 306 -6.72 8.26 17.83
C LYS A 306 -6.17 9.47 17.07
N THR A 307 -6.64 10.67 17.42
CA THR A 307 -6.21 11.93 16.81
C THR A 307 -6.33 13.09 17.80
N ASP A 308 -5.61 14.16 17.53
CA ASP A 308 -5.74 15.44 18.24
C ASP A 308 -6.96 16.25 17.81
N MET A 309 -7.58 15.90 16.65
CA MET A 309 -8.68 16.66 16.08
C MET A 309 -10.03 16.40 16.73
N SER A 310 -10.84 17.45 16.76
CA SER A 310 -12.25 17.30 17.12
C SER A 310 -13.08 16.70 15.98
N SER A 311 -14.18 16.05 16.33
CA SER A 311 -15.14 15.52 15.35
C SER A 311 -15.67 16.59 14.38
N ASN A 312 -15.82 17.84 14.87
CA ASN A 312 -16.27 18.96 14.04
C ASN A 312 -15.22 19.37 13.01
N ASP A 313 -13.95 19.39 13.38
CA ASP A 313 -12.85 19.69 12.48
C ASP A 313 -12.73 18.62 11.39
N ILE A 314 -12.87 17.36 11.79
CA ILE A 314 -12.89 16.22 10.88
C ILE A 314 -14.05 16.33 9.87
N ILE A 315 -15.26 16.63 10.33
CA ILE A 315 -16.45 16.80 9.45
C ILE A 315 -16.25 17.96 8.49
N SER A 316 -15.72 19.08 9.00
CA SER A 316 -15.47 20.29 8.20
C SER A 316 -14.47 20.04 7.09
N LEU A 317 -13.39 19.32 7.42
CA LEU A 317 -12.39 18.92 6.45
C LEU A 317 -12.97 18.00 5.36
N ALA A 318 -13.68 16.96 5.76
CA ALA A 318 -14.31 16.05 4.81
C ALA A 318 -15.25 16.80 3.84
N GLY A 319 -15.99 17.78 4.36
CA GLY A 319 -16.82 18.64 3.52
C GLY A 319 -16.02 19.43 2.49
N SER A 320 -14.83 19.91 2.86
CA SER A 320 -13.95 20.66 1.97
C SER A 320 -13.30 19.80 0.88
N LEU A 321 -13.03 18.55 1.19
CA LEU A 321 -12.39 17.57 0.29
C LEU A 321 -13.40 16.60 -0.36
N SER A 322 -14.69 16.85 -0.19
CA SER A 322 -15.74 16.06 -0.83
C SER A 322 -15.54 15.98 -2.35
N ASP A 323 -15.95 14.86 -2.94
CA ASP A 323 -15.86 14.55 -4.37
C ASP A 323 -14.45 14.18 -4.89
N MET A 324 -13.41 14.15 -4.04
CA MET A 324 -12.10 13.64 -4.44
C MET A 324 -12.14 12.13 -4.73
N LYS A 325 -11.50 11.73 -5.82
CA LYS A 325 -11.36 10.33 -6.24
C LYS A 325 -9.96 9.82 -5.92
N ALA A 326 -9.76 8.50 -5.97
CA ALA A 326 -8.45 7.89 -5.74
C ALA A 326 -7.35 8.44 -6.68
N SER A 327 -7.72 8.86 -7.88
CA SER A 327 -6.82 9.49 -8.86
C SER A 327 -6.42 10.94 -8.54
N ASP A 328 -7.10 11.58 -7.61
CA ASP A 328 -6.89 13.00 -7.30
C ASP A 328 -5.84 13.18 -6.20
N PHE A 329 -5.41 12.07 -5.59
CA PHE A 329 -4.31 12.08 -4.62
C PHE A 329 -2.97 12.00 -5.35
N THR A 330 -2.05 12.84 -4.93
CA THR A 330 -0.68 12.83 -5.44
C THR A 330 0.25 12.13 -4.46
N THR A 331 1.40 11.68 -4.93
CA THR A 331 2.38 10.98 -4.10
C THR A 331 3.77 11.51 -4.39
N VAL A 332 4.52 11.76 -3.34
CA VAL A 332 5.92 12.16 -3.38
C VAL A 332 6.75 11.12 -2.65
N SER A 333 7.71 10.50 -3.34
CA SER A 333 8.54 9.46 -2.76
C SER A 333 9.77 10.05 -2.06
N VAL A 334 10.17 9.44 -0.95
CA VAL A 334 11.44 9.75 -0.28
C VAL A 334 12.58 9.12 -1.09
N PRO A 335 13.51 9.90 -1.67
CA PRO A 335 14.65 9.35 -2.39
C PRO A 335 15.66 8.74 -1.43
N GLY A 336 16.18 7.56 -1.75
CA GLY A 336 17.15 6.89 -0.89
C GLY A 336 17.42 5.46 -1.31
N TYR A 337 18.05 4.69 -0.42
CA TYR A 337 18.38 3.29 -0.64
C TYR A 337 18.40 2.50 0.65
N GLU A 338 18.19 1.20 0.60
CA GLU A 338 18.31 0.32 1.75
C GLU A 338 19.76 -0.10 1.99
N LYS A 339 20.16 -0.13 3.25
CA LYS A 339 21.48 -0.55 3.73
C LYS A 339 21.34 -1.48 4.92
N THR A 340 21.81 -2.70 4.78
CA THR A 340 21.89 -3.64 5.91
C THR A 340 23.19 -3.44 6.67
N GLN A 341 23.08 -3.27 7.98
CA GLN A 341 24.20 -3.18 8.90
C GLN A 341 24.23 -4.43 9.79
N SER A 342 25.38 -5.12 9.81
CA SER A 342 25.59 -6.26 10.69
C SER A 342 26.04 -5.78 12.07
N GLY A 343 25.25 -6.06 13.10
CA GLY A 343 25.59 -5.80 14.49
C GLY A 343 26.35 -6.98 15.10
N ILE A 344 27.32 -6.69 16.01
CA ILE A 344 28.13 -7.72 16.67
C ILE A 344 27.30 -8.57 17.65
N ALA A 345 26.19 -8.05 18.16
CA ALA A 345 25.41 -8.67 19.23
C ALA A 345 23.92 -8.95 18.89
N SER A 346 23.36 -8.36 17.84
CA SER A 346 21.90 -8.32 17.60
C SER A 346 21.45 -8.74 16.20
N GLY A 347 22.32 -9.36 15.40
CA GLY A 347 21.96 -9.70 14.03
C GLY A 347 22.16 -8.52 13.06
N SER A 348 21.49 -8.56 11.91
CA SER A 348 21.56 -7.49 10.90
C SER A 348 20.29 -6.65 10.92
N THR A 349 20.45 -5.34 10.89
CA THR A 349 19.34 -4.38 10.77
C THR A 349 19.43 -3.67 9.41
N THR A 350 18.31 -3.60 8.69
CA THR A 350 18.24 -2.88 7.41
C THR A 350 17.67 -1.49 7.66
N TYR A 351 18.40 -0.49 7.22
CA TYR A 351 18.01 0.91 7.27
C TYR A 351 17.72 1.44 5.87
N PHE A 352 16.71 2.28 5.73
CA PHE A 352 16.56 3.15 4.58
C PHE A 352 17.37 4.43 4.78
N ILE A 353 18.34 4.69 3.92
CA ILE A 353 19.21 5.87 3.96
C ILE A 353 18.69 6.89 2.96
N PRO A 354 18.21 8.06 3.41
CA PRO A 354 17.65 9.06 2.50
C PRO A 354 18.77 9.83 1.77
N SER A 355 18.49 10.22 0.53
CA SER A 355 19.31 11.15 -0.24
C SER A 355 19.02 12.59 0.19
N THR A 356 19.72 13.08 1.22
CA THR A 356 19.40 14.31 1.95
C THR A 356 19.27 15.54 1.06
N SER A 357 20.13 15.71 0.04
CA SER A 357 20.09 16.85 -0.86
C SER A 357 18.84 16.86 -1.72
N SER A 358 18.55 15.74 -2.39
CA SER A 358 17.35 15.58 -3.21
C SER A 358 16.08 15.71 -2.37
N TRP A 359 16.10 15.14 -1.15
CA TRP A 359 14.98 15.22 -0.23
C TRP A 359 14.64 16.67 0.17
N LYS A 360 15.66 17.49 0.49
CA LYS A 360 15.45 18.91 0.80
C LYS A 360 14.83 19.69 -0.34
N THR A 361 15.26 19.44 -1.57
CA THR A 361 14.68 20.07 -2.76
C THR A 361 13.21 19.66 -2.92
N ILE A 362 12.92 18.37 -2.84
CA ILE A 362 11.56 17.83 -2.93
C ILE A 362 10.64 18.45 -1.88
N MET A 363 11.08 18.54 -0.63
CA MET A 363 10.25 19.13 0.44
C MET A 363 10.04 20.63 0.26
N SER A 364 11.05 21.36 -0.25
CA SER A 364 10.90 22.78 -0.57
C SER A 364 9.87 22.99 -1.68
N ASP A 365 9.95 22.21 -2.75
CA ASP A 365 9.01 22.27 -3.87
C ASP A 365 7.58 21.89 -3.43
N LEU A 366 7.48 20.86 -2.58
CA LEU A 366 6.20 20.43 -2.03
C LEU A 366 5.58 21.50 -1.13
N ASP A 367 6.35 22.19 -0.30
CA ASP A 367 5.88 23.27 0.56
C ASP A 367 5.35 24.46 -0.26
N GLU A 368 6.00 24.76 -1.39
CA GLU A 368 5.55 25.76 -2.36
C GLU A 368 4.28 25.33 -3.13
N GLY A 369 3.83 24.08 -2.96
CA GLY A 369 2.62 23.55 -3.60
C GLY A 369 2.87 22.87 -4.94
N ASN A 370 4.14 22.64 -5.31
CA ASN A 370 4.50 21.86 -6.48
C ASN A 370 4.41 20.36 -6.14
N THR A 371 3.25 19.77 -6.40
CA THR A 371 2.98 18.35 -6.12
C THR A 371 3.59 17.40 -7.16
N GLU A 372 4.11 17.92 -8.26
CA GLU A 372 4.88 17.14 -9.23
C GLU A 372 6.35 16.96 -8.82
N ALA A 373 6.80 17.64 -7.76
CA ALA A 373 8.17 17.59 -7.29
C ALA A 373 8.66 16.17 -6.93
N GLY A 374 7.77 15.27 -6.58
CA GLY A 374 8.12 13.89 -6.25
C GLY A 374 7.70 12.87 -7.31
N THR A 375 6.87 13.26 -8.27
CA THR A 375 6.76 12.64 -9.60
C THR A 375 7.84 13.17 -10.52
N SER A 376 8.58 14.19 -10.09
CA SER A 376 9.86 14.50 -10.70
C SER A 376 10.63 13.20 -10.73
N THR A 377 10.59 12.56 -11.87
CA THR A 377 11.77 11.91 -12.38
C THR A 377 12.96 12.48 -11.60
N ILE A 378 13.54 11.71 -10.66
CA ILE A 378 14.96 11.88 -10.38
C ILE A 378 15.52 12.25 -11.74
N GLU A 379 16.11 13.45 -11.88
CA GLU A 379 16.49 13.97 -13.19
C GLU A 379 17.07 12.82 -13.96
N THR A 380 16.37 12.37 -15.00
CA THR A 380 16.84 11.24 -15.77
C THR A 380 18.12 11.73 -16.41
N VAL A 381 19.21 11.27 -15.88
CA VAL A 381 20.54 11.60 -16.39
C VAL A 381 20.56 11.11 -17.83
N ASP A 382 21.06 11.92 -18.74
CA ASP A 382 21.21 11.51 -20.15
C ASP A 382 21.80 10.09 -20.20
N PRO A 383 21.08 9.08 -20.71
CA PRO A 383 21.56 7.71 -20.82
C PRO A 383 22.94 7.59 -21.47
N ALA A 384 23.27 8.52 -22.36
CA ALA A 384 24.59 8.57 -23.04
C ALA A 384 25.71 9.18 -22.19
N SER A 385 25.42 9.75 -21.02
CA SER A 385 26.42 10.45 -20.18
C SER A 385 27.19 9.54 -19.23
N PHE A 386 26.81 8.28 -19.06
CA PHE A 386 27.42 7.33 -18.13
C PHE A 386 27.49 5.92 -18.71
N THR A 387 28.30 5.07 -18.08
CA THR A 387 28.61 3.72 -18.56
C THR A 387 27.97 2.66 -17.68
N ILE A 388 27.56 1.54 -18.29
CA ILE A 388 26.86 0.44 -17.63
C ILE A 388 27.58 -0.89 -17.87
N GLU A 389 27.67 -1.70 -16.85
CA GLU A 389 27.96 -3.14 -16.95
C GLU A 389 26.69 -3.94 -16.60
N VAL A 390 26.36 -4.98 -17.38
CA VAL A 390 25.19 -5.84 -17.16
C VAL A 390 25.65 -7.25 -16.86
N ARG A 391 25.23 -7.81 -15.71
CA ARG A 391 25.51 -9.19 -15.31
C ARG A 391 24.23 -9.97 -15.08
N ASN A 392 24.19 -11.21 -15.59
CA ASN A 392 23.10 -12.15 -15.31
C ASN A 392 23.36 -12.83 -13.97
N GLY A 393 22.53 -12.55 -12.96
CA GLY A 393 22.63 -13.08 -11.60
C GLY A 393 21.59 -14.15 -11.24
N ALA A 394 20.70 -14.52 -12.18
CA ALA A 394 19.59 -15.47 -11.94
C ALA A 394 19.58 -16.67 -12.89
N SER A 395 20.66 -16.96 -13.61
CA SER A 395 20.73 -18.07 -14.57
C SER A 395 19.69 -18.03 -15.69
N ILE A 396 19.17 -16.86 -16.04
CA ILE A 396 18.18 -16.70 -17.12
C ILE A 396 18.93 -16.67 -18.44
N THR A 397 18.71 -17.67 -19.30
CA THR A 397 19.43 -17.78 -20.58
C THR A 397 19.24 -16.53 -21.44
N GLY A 398 20.35 -15.90 -21.86
CA GLY A 398 20.35 -14.73 -22.74
C GLY A 398 19.92 -13.40 -22.07
N ALA A 399 19.65 -13.38 -20.76
CA ALA A 399 19.15 -12.19 -20.09
C ALA A 399 20.09 -11.00 -20.22
N ALA A 400 21.39 -11.17 -19.97
CA ALA A 400 22.37 -10.09 -20.08
C ALA A 400 22.45 -9.52 -21.50
N THR A 401 22.42 -10.38 -22.52
CA THR A 401 22.44 -9.95 -23.93
C THR A 401 21.17 -9.18 -24.29
N ALA A 402 19.99 -9.71 -23.95
CA ALA A 402 18.72 -9.04 -24.23
C ALA A 402 18.62 -7.68 -23.51
N THR A 403 19.11 -7.61 -22.27
CA THR A 403 19.16 -6.36 -21.51
C THR A 403 20.11 -5.35 -22.15
N THR A 404 21.29 -5.80 -22.58
CA THR A 404 22.25 -4.96 -23.29
C THR A 404 21.65 -4.36 -24.55
N GLU A 405 20.99 -5.19 -25.36
CA GLU A 405 20.31 -4.71 -26.57
C GLU A 405 19.19 -3.71 -26.25
N LYS A 406 18.38 -3.97 -25.22
CA LYS A 406 17.31 -3.07 -24.77
C LYS A 406 17.88 -1.72 -24.34
N LEU A 407 18.87 -1.72 -23.45
CA LEU A 407 19.49 -0.50 -22.95
C LEU A 407 20.21 0.29 -24.05
N THR A 408 20.92 -0.40 -24.95
CA THR A 408 21.59 0.26 -26.09
C THR A 408 20.58 0.93 -27.03
N LYS A 409 19.44 0.28 -27.31
CA LYS A 409 18.35 0.88 -28.11
C LYS A 409 17.74 2.13 -27.44
N LEU A 410 17.80 2.20 -26.11
CA LEU A 410 17.34 3.34 -25.32
C LEU A 410 18.44 4.42 -25.14
N GLY A 411 19.58 4.27 -25.78
CA GLY A 411 20.66 5.27 -25.78
C GLY A 411 21.71 5.11 -24.68
N PHE A 412 21.64 4.05 -23.86
CA PHE A 412 22.64 3.81 -22.82
C PHE A 412 23.96 3.26 -23.38
N LYS A 413 25.07 3.60 -22.73
CA LYS A 413 26.41 3.07 -23.03
C LYS A 413 26.68 1.80 -22.21
N VAL A 414 26.33 0.64 -22.74
CA VAL A 414 26.67 -0.65 -22.12
C VAL A 414 28.04 -1.08 -22.58
N GLU A 415 29.03 -1.02 -21.68
CA GLU A 415 30.43 -1.37 -22.01
C GLU A 415 30.75 -2.85 -21.80
N LYS A 416 30.11 -3.46 -20.80
CA LYS A 416 30.35 -4.87 -20.45
C LYS A 416 29.03 -5.61 -20.25
N SER A 417 29.02 -6.88 -20.65
CA SER A 417 27.89 -7.78 -20.46
C SER A 417 28.40 -9.19 -20.19
N GLY A 418 27.81 -9.88 -19.20
CA GLY A 418 28.26 -11.22 -18.82
C GLY A 418 27.40 -11.87 -17.76
N ASN A 419 27.97 -12.83 -17.05
CA ASN A 419 27.35 -13.48 -15.89
C ASN A 419 27.91 -12.88 -14.61
N ALA A 420 27.11 -12.81 -13.56
CA ALA A 420 27.57 -12.55 -12.21
C ALA A 420 28.37 -13.76 -11.67
N ASP A 421 29.28 -13.51 -10.73
CA ASP A 421 30.08 -14.55 -10.08
C ASP A 421 29.18 -15.57 -9.33
N GLN A 422 28.05 -15.11 -8.85
CA GLN A 422 27.02 -15.93 -8.23
C GLN A 422 25.69 -15.72 -8.96
N GLN A 423 24.91 -16.80 -9.11
CA GLN A 423 23.64 -16.77 -9.82
C GLN A 423 22.50 -17.09 -8.84
N ILE A 424 22.42 -16.32 -7.77
CA ILE A 424 21.47 -16.49 -6.66
C ILE A 424 20.61 -15.26 -6.42
N TYR A 425 20.66 -14.29 -7.34
CA TYR A 425 19.92 -13.04 -7.15
C TYR A 425 18.45 -13.24 -7.49
N GLU A 426 17.59 -13.06 -6.50
CA GLU A 426 16.14 -13.10 -6.69
C GLU A 426 15.61 -11.79 -7.27
N GLN A 427 16.25 -10.67 -6.90
CA GLN A 427 15.91 -9.32 -7.36
C GLN A 427 17.02 -8.72 -8.22
N THR A 428 16.62 -7.95 -9.23
CA THR A 428 17.54 -7.15 -10.04
C THR A 428 18.11 -6.00 -9.21
N LEU A 429 19.42 -5.91 -9.16
CA LEU A 429 20.14 -4.83 -8.47
C LEU A 429 20.78 -3.89 -9.47
N VAL A 430 20.63 -2.60 -9.24
CA VAL A 430 21.32 -1.55 -9.99
C VAL A 430 22.27 -0.82 -9.04
N ILE A 431 23.55 -1.14 -9.14
CA ILE A 431 24.58 -0.82 -8.16
C ILE A 431 25.36 0.41 -8.63
N TYR A 432 25.59 1.33 -7.71
CA TYR A 432 26.37 2.54 -7.93
C TYR A 432 27.25 2.85 -6.71
N ASP A 433 28.39 3.54 -6.92
CA ASP A 433 29.30 3.96 -5.85
C ASP A 433 29.66 5.44 -5.91
N LYS A 434 29.60 6.06 -7.09
CA LYS A 434 30.01 7.44 -7.33
C LYS A 434 28.92 8.44 -6.88
N ASP A 435 29.31 9.68 -6.65
CA ASP A 435 28.40 10.80 -6.49
C ASP A 435 27.49 10.92 -7.74
N ASN A 436 26.22 11.28 -7.57
CA ASN A 436 25.16 11.23 -8.59
C ASN A 436 24.91 9.83 -9.18
N GLY A 437 25.34 8.78 -8.49
CA GLY A 437 25.13 7.40 -8.93
C GLY A 437 23.70 6.93 -8.75
N LEU A 438 22.96 7.50 -7.78
CA LEU A 438 21.55 7.16 -7.54
C LEU A 438 20.68 7.55 -8.73
N GLU A 439 20.87 8.76 -9.28
CA GLU A 439 20.12 9.28 -10.44
C GLU A 439 20.40 8.44 -11.69
N ARG A 440 21.63 7.99 -11.87
CA ARG A 440 22.02 7.06 -12.94
C ARG A 440 21.39 5.69 -12.76
N ALA A 441 21.44 5.15 -11.54
CA ALA A 441 20.82 3.87 -11.22
C ALA A 441 19.29 3.91 -11.44
N GLN A 442 18.63 4.99 -11.02
CA GLN A 442 17.20 5.16 -11.22
C GLN A 442 16.84 5.30 -12.69
N THR A 443 17.65 6.00 -13.48
CA THR A 443 17.46 6.10 -14.93
C THR A 443 17.49 4.71 -15.58
N VAL A 444 18.38 3.84 -15.13
CA VAL A 444 18.46 2.45 -15.60
C VAL A 444 17.26 1.63 -15.14
N ILE A 445 16.83 1.76 -13.88
CA ILE A 445 15.65 1.08 -13.35
C ILE A 445 14.39 1.45 -14.13
N ASN A 446 14.19 2.73 -14.40
CA ASN A 446 13.06 3.22 -15.20
C ASN A 446 13.06 2.62 -16.61
N ALA A 447 14.23 2.49 -17.24
CA ALA A 447 14.38 1.87 -18.55
C ALA A 447 14.13 0.36 -18.53
N LEU A 448 14.54 -0.32 -17.47
CA LEU A 448 14.34 -1.76 -17.31
C LEU A 448 12.90 -2.10 -16.91
N GLY A 449 12.24 -1.23 -16.14
CA GLY A 449 10.93 -1.47 -15.55
C GLY A 449 10.98 -2.42 -14.34
N VAL A 450 12.19 -2.71 -13.84
CA VAL A 450 12.44 -3.61 -12.71
C VAL A 450 13.80 -3.32 -12.12
N GLY A 451 13.97 -3.61 -10.84
CA GLY A 451 15.26 -3.48 -10.15
C GLY A 451 15.23 -2.48 -9.01
N ARG A 452 16.26 -2.51 -8.20
CA ARG A 452 16.46 -1.68 -7.03
C ARG A 452 17.83 -1.02 -7.06
N ALA A 453 17.89 0.29 -6.78
CA ALA A 453 19.14 1.01 -6.64
C ALA A 453 19.87 0.59 -5.35
N VAL A 454 21.14 0.26 -5.44
CA VAL A 454 21.98 -0.19 -4.32
C VAL A 454 23.31 0.54 -4.34
N LYS A 455 23.70 1.15 -3.21
CA LYS A 455 25.06 1.69 -3.08
C LYS A 455 26.03 0.55 -2.82
N GLY A 456 26.99 0.36 -3.71
CA GLY A 456 27.88 -0.81 -3.73
C GLY A 456 28.90 -0.84 -2.58
N GLN A 457 29.31 0.31 -2.05
CA GLN A 457 30.21 0.47 -0.90
C GLN A 457 31.51 -0.36 -0.98
N GLY A 458 31.97 -0.63 -2.21
CA GLY A 458 33.18 -1.43 -2.46
C GLY A 458 32.97 -2.96 -2.32
N TYR A 459 31.73 -3.44 -2.16
CA TYR A 459 31.43 -4.88 -2.15
C TYR A 459 31.34 -5.49 -3.55
N TYR A 460 31.26 -4.64 -4.58
CA TYR A 460 31.15 -5.07 -5.97
C TYR A 460 32.32 -4.48 -6.78
N GLU A 461 33.01 -5.35 -7.52
CA GLU A 461 34.09 -4.91 -8.41
C GLU A 461 33.53 -4.66 -9.82
N TYR A 462 33.59 -3.44 -10.29
CA TYR A 462 33.22 -3.00 -11.65
C TYR A 462 33.89 -1.66 -11.97
N ASP A 463 34.15 -1.41 -13.27
CA ASP A 463 34.86 -0.22 -13.73
C ASP A 463 33.93 0.85 -14.32
N THR A 464 32.65 0.53 -14.51
CA THR A 464 31.64 1.41 -15.09
C THR A 464 31.03 2.36 -14.04
N ASP A 465 30.13 3.24 -14.45
CA ASP A 465 29.44 4.12 -13.50
C ASP A 465 28.34 3.39 -12.73
N VAL A 466 27.71 2.41 -13.40
CA VAL A 466 26.61 1.61 -12.85
C VAL A 466 26.83 0.14 -13.22
N LEU A 467 26.58 -0.76 -12.26
CA LEU A 467 26.52 -2.20 -12.46
C LEU A 467 25.09 -2.70 -12.28
N VAL A 468 24.55 -3.38 -13.30
CA VAL A 468 23.26 -4.07 -13.26
C VAL A 468 23.48 -5.55 -13.04
N ILE A 469 22.92 -6.12 -11.98
CA ILE A 469 22.87 -7.56 -11.75
C ILE A 469 21.42 -8.00 -11.88
N LEU A 470 21.08 -8.72 -12.94
CA LEU A 470 19.73 -9.19 -13.21
C LEU A 470 19.35 -10.29 -12.24
N GLY A 471 18.21 -10.15 -11.57
CA GLY A 471 17.61 -11.13 -10.67
C GLY A 471 16.51 -11.96 -11.32
N GLY A 472 15.92 -12.85 -10.55
CA GLY A 472 14.81 -13.72 -10.97
C GLY A 472 13.52 -12.96 -11.31
N ASP A 473 13.39 -11.73 -10.84
CA ASP A 473 12.29 -10.79 -11.16
C ASP A 473 12.36 -10.23 -12.59
N TYR A 474 13.54 -10.29 -13.24
CA TYR A 474 13.71 -9.78 -14.60
C TYR A 474 13.11 -10.74 -15.64
N LYS A 475 12.21 -10.24 -16.47
CA LYS A 475 11.64 -10.98 -17.62
C LYS A 475 12.14 -10.32 -18.91
N PRO A 476 13.04 -10.98 -19.69
CA PRO A 476 13.44 -10.46 -20.98
C PRO A 476 12.19 -10.27 -21.85
N SER A 477 12.00 -9.07 -22.40
CA SER A 477 10.99 -8.85 -23.43
C SER A 477 11.34 -9.71 -24.65
N LYS A 478 10.37 -10.52 -25.13
CA LYS A 478 10.49 -11.34 -26.33
C LYS A 478 10.65 -10.47 -27.56
#